data_29b6bea5e0298b6659b4362bff74dd15
#
_entry.id   29b6bea5e0298b6659b4362bff74dd15
#
_cell.length_a   1.000
_cell.length_b   1.000
_cell.length_c   1.000
_cell.angle_alpha   90.00
_cell.angle_beta   90.00
_cell.angle_gamma   90.00
#
_symmetry.space_group_name_H-M   'P 1'
#
loop_
_entity.id
_entity.type
_entity.pdbx_description
1 polymer ?
#
loop_
_entity_poly.entity_id
_entity_poly.type
_entity_poly.pdbx_seq_one_letter_code
_entity_poly.pdbx_strand_id
1 'polypeptide(L)'
;VTDPRTIPSPNIWHWPEIYEAENLAQDIDGNIPRYLRAAVPWDGRVVVDVGCGTGFHLPDFAADASRVIGVEPHEPLRAAAAMRVAGLDHVEVVAGHAESLPLPDSSVDLVHARTAYFFGVGAGPGITEALRVLAPGGSLVVVDLDVSASPYGDWMRADLPKYNCSAVEAFFEAQGFALTRVDTRWEFSNRRTMREVLGIEFTRSTAARAARSIPGLDFDVRYRVHVRRKPAGIELA
;
A
#
# COMPACT_ATOMS: atom_id res chain seq x y z
N VAL A 1 -6.72 23.88 1.30
CA VAL A 1 -5.83 23.87 2.48
C VAL A 1 -5.67 22.43 2.88
N THR A 2 -4.48 21.86 2.72
CA THR A 2 -4.18 20.49 3.13
C THR A 2 -4.21 20.40 4.65
N ASP A 3 -4.86 19.37 5.19
CA ASP A 3 -4.83 19.08 6.62
C ASP A 3 -3.36 18.85 7.06
N PRO A 4 -2.87 19.52 8.12
CA PRO A 4 -1.47 19.41 8.56
C PRO A 4 -1.08 17.98 8.99
N ARG A 5 -2.04 17.08 9.18
CA ARG A 5 -1.82 15.65 9.46
C ARG A 5 -1.51 14.83 8.20
N THR A 6 -1.77 15.37 7.02
CA THR A 6 -1.53 14.66 5.77
C THR A 6 -0.05 14.62 5.47
N ILE A 7 0.51 13.42 5.37
CA ILE A 7 1.87 13.20 4.86
C ILE A 7 1.83 13.30 3.34
N PRO A 8 2.48 14.31 2.72
CA PRO A 8 2.50 14.41 1.27
C PRO A 8 3.21 13.22 0.64
N SER A 9 2.62 12.66 -0.41
CA SER A 9 3.29 11.68 -1.27
C SER A 9 3.74 12.39 -2.55
N PRO A 10 5.03 12.76 -2.67
CA PRO A 10 5.49 13.61 -3.77
C PRO A 10 5.32 12.94 -5.14
N ASN A 11 5.41 11.61 -5.19
CA ASN A 11 5.30 10.86 -6.45
C ASN A 11 3.88 10.98 -7.03
N ILE A 12 2.90 10.40 -6.37
CA ILE A 12 1.53 10.33 -6.87
C ILE A 12 0.85 11.71 -6.90
N TRP A 13 1.22 12.66 -6.00
CA TRP A 13 0.61 13.99 -5.98
C TRP A 13 1.04 14.86 -7.15
N HIS A 14 2.28 14.73 -7.61
CA HIS A 14 2.83 15.56 -8.68
C HIS A 14 2.84 14.86 -10.04
N TRP A 15 2.84 13.51 -10.05
CA TRP A 15 2.99 12.70 -11.24
C TRP A 15 1.99 11.53 -11.28
N PRO A 16 0.67 11.80 -11.14
CA PRO A 16 -0.34 10.72 -11.03
C PRO A 16 -0.35 9.79 -12.25
N GLU A 17 -0.10 10.30 -13.47
CA GLU A 17 -0.06 9.48 -14.68
C GLU A 17 1.18 8.57 -14.73
N ILE A 18 2.33 9.04 -14.23
CA ILE A 18 3.54 8.22 -14.14
C ILE A 18 3.38 7.17 -13.04
N TYR A 19 2.77 7.57 -11.92
CA TYR A 19 2.47 6.64 -10.82
C TYR A 19 1.43 5.58 -11.22
N GLU A 20 0.48 5.91 -12.11
CA GLU A 20 -0.44 4.92 -12.69
C GLU A 20 0.33 3.91 -13.55
N ALA A 21 1.28 4.38 -14.37
CA ALA A 21 2.15 3.50 -15.15
C ALA A 21 3.06 2.63 -14.26
N GLU A 22 3.46 3.13 -13.09
CA GLU A 22 4.15 2.36 -12.06
C GLU A 22 3.26 1.25 -11.50
N ASN A 23 2.04 1.59 -11.07
CA ASN A 23 1.08 0.60 -10.58
C ASN A 23 0.81 -0.53 -11.58
N LEU A 24 0.72 -0.20 -12.86
CA LEU A 24 0.55 -1.18 -13.94
C LEU A 24 1.79 -2.07 -14.15
N ALA A 25 2.98 -1.56 -13.82
CA ALA A 25 4.23 -2.31 -13.95
C ALA A 25 4.51 -3.19 -12.73
N GLN A 26 3.98 -2.83 -11.56
CA GLN A 26 4.23 -3.53 -10.31
C GLN A 26 3.59 -4.91 -10.30
N ASP A 27 4.29 -5.87 -9.67
CA ASP A 27 3.77 -7.21 -9.36
C ASP A 27 3.10 -7.90 -10.56
N ILE A 28 3.78 -7.87 -11.72
CA ILE A 28 3.24 -8.43 -12.98
C ILE A 28 2.86 -9.92 -12.86
N ASP A 29 3.47 -10.64 -11.92
CA ASP A 29 3.19 -12.05 -11.66
C ASP A 29 1.98 -12.25 -10.73
N GLY A 30 1.41 -11.19 -10.15
CA GLY A 30 0.25 -11.23 -9.25
C GLY A 30 0.54 -11.97 -7.92
N ASN A 31 1.77 -11.93 -7.46
CA ASN A 31 2.19 -12.67 -6.26
C ASN A 31 1.65 -12.03 -4.98
N ILE A 32 1.53 -10.70 -4.93
CA ILE A 32 1.01 -9.99 -3.75
C ILE A 32 -0.49 -10.30 -3.56
N PRO A 33 -1.40 -10.07 -4.51
CA PRO A 33 -2.81 -10.39 -4.32
C PRO A 33 -3.04 -11.89 -4.09
N ARG A 34 -2.26 -12.79 -4.71
CA ARG A 34 -2.33 -14.23 -4.42
C ARG A 34 -1.98 -14.54 -2.97
N TYR A 35 -0.91 -13.96 -2.45
CA TYR A 35 -0.54 -14.11 -1.06
C TYR A 35 -1.61 -13.55 -0.12
N LEU A 36 -2.10 -12.32 -0.39
CA LEU A 36 -3.11 -11.67 0.44
C LEU A 36 -4.41 -12.47 0.50
N ARG A 37 -4.89 -13.00 -0.64
CA ARG A 37 -6.10 -13.86 -0.68
C ARG A 37 -5.95 -15.12 0.17
N ALA A 38 -4.77 -15.71 0.21
CA ALA A 38 -4.49 -16.88 1.04
C ALA A 38 -4.36 -16.55 2.54
N ALA A 39 -3.73 -15.42 2.88
CA ALA A 39 -3.43 -15.04 4.26
C ALA A 39 -4.59 -14.35 4.97
N VAL A 40 -5.34 -13.49 4.25
CA VAL A 40 -6.42 -12.64 4.76
C VAL A 40 -7.57 -12.57 3.76
N PRO A 41 -8.29 -13.68 3.52
CA PRO A 41 -9.37 -13.72 2.53
C PRO A 41 -10.43 -12.67 2.85
N TRP A 42 -10.94 -12.01 1.80
CA TRP A 42 -11.93 -10.93 1.93
C TRP A 42 -13.26 -11.20 1.23
N ASP A 43 -13.50 -12.43 0.81
CA ASP A 43 -14.77 -12.85 0.19
C ASP A 43 -15.95 -12.53 1.09
N GLY A 44 -16.88 -11.72 0.56
CA GLY A 44 -18.08 -11.28 1.29
C GLY A 44 -17.83 -10.34 2.47
N ARG A 45 -16.61 -9.82 2.64
CA ARG A 45 -16.20 -8.99 3.77
C ARG A 45 -16.21 -7.50 3.44
N VAL A 46 -16.10 -6.67 4.48
CA VAL A 46 -15.91 -5.21 4.36
C VAL A 46 -14.43 -4.90 4.37
N VAL A 47 -13.93 -4.29 3.28
CA VAL A 47 -12.53 -3.94 3.09
C VAL A 47 -12.36 -2.43 3.11
N VAL A 48 -11.31 -1.95 3.78
CA VAL A 48 -10.87 -0.54 3.74
C VAL A 48 -9.45 -0.47 3.18
N ASP A 49 -9.25 0.38 2.18
CA ASP A 49 -7.93 0.70 1.61
C ASP A 49 -7.51 2.11 2.07
N VAL A 50 -6.52 2.18 2.96
CA VAL A 50 -6.04 3.43 3.57
C VAL A 50 -4.92 4.04 2.75
N GLY A 51 -5.12 5.27 2.28
CA GLY A 51 -4.24 5.91 1.31
C GLY A 51 -4.42 5.29 -0.07
N CYS A 52 -5.67 5.11 -0.49
CA CYS A 52 -6.00 4.42 -1.75
C CYS A 52 -5.54 5.15 -3.02
N GLY A 53 -5.03 6.39 -2.90
CA GLY A 53 -4.55 7.18 -4.03
C GLY A 53 -5.60 7.36 -5.13
N THR A 54 -5.27 6.97 -6.35
CA THR A 54 -6.20 6.96 -7.50
C THR A 54 -7.16 5.77 -7.51
N GLY A 55 -7.18 4.97 -6.43
CA GLY A 55 -8.07 3.81 -6.30
C GLY A 55 -7.65 2.59 -7.10
N PHE A 56 -6.36 2.45 -7.44
CA PHE A 56 -5.86 1.40 -8.32
C PHE A 56 -6.26 -0.02 -7.86
N HIS A 57 -6.20 -0.30 -6.57
CA HIS A 57 -6.50 -1.61 -6.00
C HIS A 57 -7.98 -1.82 -5.63
N LEU A 58 -8.81 -0.77 -5.62
CA LEU A 58 -10.22 -0.88 -5.21
C LEU A 58 -11.03 -1.88 -6.04
N PRO A 59 -10.89 -1.93 -7.40
CA PRO A 59 -11.60 -2.91 -8.22
C PRO A 59 -11.23 -4.37 -7.91
N ASP A 60 -9.95 -4.63 -7.55
CA ASP A 60 -9.50 -5.98 -7.20
C ASP A 60 -10.13 -6.49 -5.91
N PHE A 61 -10.28 -5.61 -4.90
CA PHE A 61 -11.02 -5.94 -3.70
C PHE A 61 -12.51 -6.10 -3.98
N ALA A 62 -13.08 -5.21 -4.81
CA ALA A 62 -14.48 -5.20 -5.13
C ALA A 62 -14.97 -6.46 -5.86
N ALA A 63 -14.07 -7.21 -6.50
CA ALA A 63 -14.43 -8.44 -7.18
C ALA A 63 -15.07 -9.48 -6.25
N ASP A 64 -14.68 -9.50 -4.98
CA ASP A 64 -15.08 -10.54 -4.02
C ASP A 64 -15.61 -9.96 -2.70
N ALA A 65 -15.27 -8.74 -2.33
CA ALA A 65 -15.73 -8.10 -1.10
C ALA A 65 -17.23 -7.72 -1.16
N SER A 66 -17.91 -7.74 -0.02
CA SER A 66 -19.28 -7.22 0.07
C SER A 66 -19.36 -5.70 0.04
N ARG A 67 -18.31 -5.00 0.48
CA ARG A 67 -18.17 -3.55 0.45
C ARG A 67 -16.69 -3.18 0.47
N VAL A 68 -16.32 -2.16 -0.30
CA VAL A 68 -14.96 -1.59 -0.32
C VAL A 68 -15.01 -0.10 -0.04
N ILE A 69 -14.13 0.38 0.81
CA ILE A 69 -14.03 1.79 1.18
C ILE A 69 -12.60 2.26 0.93
N GLY A 70 -12.40 3.13 -0.06
CA GLY A 70 -11.14 3.84 -0.25
C GLY A 70 -11.08 5.07 0.66
N VAL A 71 -10.02 5.23 1.44
CA VAL A 71 -9.80 6.42 2.26
C VAL A 71 -8.60 7.18 1.71
N GLU A 72 -8.80 8.44 1.27
CA GLU A 72 -7.76 9.25 0.66
C GLU A 72 -7.88 10.72 1.12
N PRO A 73 -6.84 11.30 1.74
CA PRO A 73 -6.87 12.67 2.21
C PRO A 73 -6.76 13.70 1.06
N HIS A 74 -6.02 13.37 -0.01
CA HIS A 74 -5.75 14.31 -1.09
C HIS A 74 -6.91 14.35 -2.09
N GLU A 75 -7.59 15.51 -2.15
CA GLU A 75 -8.82 15.67 -2.92
C GLU A 75 -8.69 15.29 -4.41
N PRO A 76 -7.66 15.71 -5.17
CA PRO A 76 -7.53 15.33 -6.58
C PRO A 76 -7.41 13.81 -6.79
N LEU A 77 -6.68 13.10 -5.93
CA LEU A 77 -6.56 11.64 -6.01
C LEU A 77 -7.87 10.96 -5.64
N ARG A 78 -8.55 11.46 -4.60
CA ARG A 78 -9.87 10.98 -4.19
C ARG A 78 -10.90 11.12 -5.31
N ALA A 79 -10.89 12.23 -6.03
CA ALA A 79 -11.77 12.43 -7.18
C ALA A 79 -11.47 11.42 -8.31
N ALA A 80 -10.19 11.18 -8.60
CA ALA A 80 -9.77 10.16 -9.58
C ALA A 80 -10.19 8.75 -9.14
N ALA A 81 -10.02 8.41 -7.86
CA ALA A 81 -10.46 7.12 -7.31
C ALA A 81 -11.97 6.95 -7.42
N ALA A 82 -12.77 7.99 -7.08
CA ALA A 82 -14.21 7.96 -7.20
C ALA A 82 -14.67 7.74 -8.66
N MET A 83 -13.99 8.37 -9.63
CA MET A 83 -14.27 8.13 -11.06
C MET A 83 -13.93 6.70 -11.47
N ARG A 84 -12.83 6.13 -10.97
CA ARG A 84 -12.43 4.76 -11.28
C ARG A 84 -13.48 3.73 -10.86
N VAL A 85 -14.12 3.94 -9.72
CA VAL A 85 -15.07 2.99 -9.14
C VAL A 85 -16.55 3.37 -9.35
N ALA A 86 -16.86 4.38 -10.16
CA ALA A 86 -18.21 4.92 -10.36
C ALA A 86 -19.26 3.89 -10.84
N GLY A 87 -18.82 2.75 -11.40
CA GLY A 87 -19.70 1.65 -11.82
C GLY A 87 -19.84 0.51 -10.81
N LEU A 88 -19.28 0.66 -9.60
CA LEU A 88 -19.25 -0.37 -8.56
C LEU A 88 -20.07 0.09 -7.35
N ASP A 89 -21.36 -0.26 -7.30
CA ASP A 89 -22.33 0.24 -6.31
C ASP A 89 -21.95 -0.05 -4.84
N HIS A 90 -21.10 -1.04 -4.59
CA HIS A 90 -20.62 -1.43 -3.25
C HIS A 90 -19.22 -0.86 -2.92
N VAL A 91 -18.73 0.07 -3.75
CA VAL A 91 -17.44 0.74 -3.52
C VAL A 91 -17.66 2.23 -3.31
N GLU A 92 -17.07 2.77 -2.27
CA GLU A 92 -17.10 4.21 -2.00
C GLU A 92 -15.69 4.75 -1.73
N VAL A 93 -15.48 6.03 -2.00
CA VAL A 93 -14.22 6.72 -1.69
C VAL A 93 -14.52 7.93 -0.82
N VAL A 94 -13.88 7.99 0.34
CA VAL A 94 -14.14 9.00 1.36
C VAL A 94 -12.88 9.79 1.73
N ALA A 95 -13.07 11.02 2.20
CA ALA A 95 -11.98 11.81 2.77
C ALA A 95 -11.65 11.30 4.17
N GLY A 96 -10.37 11.10 4.45
CA GLY A 96 -9.92 10.68 5.77
C GLY A 96 -8.41 10.51 5.84
N HIS A 97 -7.91 10.27 7.05
CA HIS A 97 -6.50 10.05 7.35
C HIS A 97 -6.34 8.72 8.08
N ALA A 98 -5.18 8.11 7.97
CA ALA A 98 -4.88 6.85 8.67
C ALA A 98 -5.06 6.96 10.19
N GLU A 99 -4.83 8.15 10.77
CA GLU A 99 -4.95 8.43 12.20
C GLU A 99 -6.39 8.78 12.65
N SER A 100 -7.32 8.93 11.70
CA SER A 100 -8.71 9.29 11.94
C SER A 100 -9.58 8.83 10.79
N LEU A 101 -9.94 7.54 10.80
CA LEU A 101 -10.77 6.93 9.78
C LEU A 101 -12.24 7.31 10.01
N PRO A 102 -12.98 7.78 8.97
CA PRO A 102 -14.37 8.19 9.09
C PRO A 102 -15.31 6.97 9.13
N LEU A 103 -15.02 6.01 9.99
CA LEU A 103 -15.68 4.72 10.08
C LEU A 103 -16.01 4.39 11.55
N PRO A 104 -17.15 3.70 11.80
CA PRO A 104 -17.49 3.23 13.14
C PRO A 104 -16.49 2.22 13.71
N ASP A 105 -16.48 2.08 15.03
CA ASP A 105 -15.75 1.02 15.71
C ASP A 105 -16.22 -0.36 15.25
N SER A 106 -15.29 -1.29 15.08
CA SER A 106 -15.57 -2.70 14.79
C SER A 106 -16.50 -2.92 13.59
N SER A 107 -16.34 -2.11 12.53
CA SER A 107 -17.23 -2.09 11.36
C SER A 107 -16.61 -2.67 10.09
N VAL A 108 -15.33 -3.05 10.12
CA VAL A 108 -14.62 -3.56 8.94
C VAL A 108 -13.86 -4.84 9.25
N ASP A 109 -13.66 -5.69 8.25
CA ASP A 109 -13.00 -6.99 8.40
C ASP A 109 -11.52 -6.93 8.00
N LEU A 110 -11.18 -6.10 7.02
CA LEU A 110 -9.82 -5.93 6.50
C LEU A 110 -9.50 -4.44 6.35
N VAL A 111 -8.42 -3.99 6.98
CA VAL A 111 -7.76 -2.73 6.67
C VAL A 111 -6.49 -3.03 5.89
N HIS A 112 -6.40 -2.53 4.67
CA HIS A 112 -5.24 -2.63 3.80
C HIS A 112 -4.57 -1.26 3.66
N ALA A 113 -3.25 -1.23 3.57
CA ALA A 113 -2.47 -0.07 3.18
C ALA A 113 -1.26 -0.54 2.37
N ARG A 114 -1.06 0.04 1.18
CA ARG A 114 0.09 -0.28 0.34
C ARG A 114 0.88 0.99 0.06
N THR A 115 2.17 1.00 0.44
CA THR A 115 3.07 2.15 0.30
C THR A 115 2.46 3.48 0.79
N ALA A 116 1.67 3.43 1.86
CA ALA A 116 0.92 4.55 2.40
C ALA A 116 1.03 4.59 3.93
N TYR A 117 1.30 5.75 4.52
CA TYR A 117 1.34 6.08 5.94
C TYR A 117 2.18 5.16 6.85
N PHE A 118 2.07 3.84 6.74
CA PHE A 118 2.61 2.86 7.68
C PHE A 118 4.10 2.55 7.41
N PHE A 119 4.98 3.56 7.56
CA PHE A 119 6.39 3.46 7.24
C PHE A 119 7.33 3.19 8.43
N GLY A 120 6.79 2.89 9.61
CA GLY A 120 7.56 2.59 10.82
C GLY A 120 7.07 3.30 12.06
N VAL A 121 7.98 3.74 12.94
CA VAL A 121 7.69 4.23 14.32
C VAL A 121 6.59 5.30 14.38
N GLY A 122 6.47 6.16 13.40
CA GLY A 122 5.40 7.17 13.33
C GLY A 122 4.00 6.61 13.08
N ALA A 123 3.87 5.35 12.68
CA ALA A 123 2.59 4.74 12.32
C ALA A 123 1.73 4.29 13.52
N GLY A 124 2.21 4.44 14.75
CA GLY A 124 1.47 4.02 15.96
C GLY A 124 0.03 4.50 16.04
N PRO A 125 -0.26 5.80 15.84
CA PRO A 125 -1.63 6.32 15.86
C PRO A 125 -2.53 5.66 14.79
N GLY A 126 -2.05 5.50 13.56
CA GLY A 126 -2.80 4.82 12.50
C GLY A 126 -3.03 3.33 12.77
N ILE A 127 -2.08 2.64 13.40
CA ILE A 127 -2.27 1.25 13.85
C ILE A 127 -3.40 1.19 14.88
N THR A 128 -3.42 2.10 15.84
CA THR A 128 -4.46 2.18 16.86
C THR A 128 -5.83 2.42 16.22
N GLU A 129 -5.89 3.33 15.28
CA GLU A 129 -7.13 3.68 14.57
C GLU A 129 -7.63 2.54 13.67
N ALA A 130 -6.73 1.87 12.95
CA ALA A 130 -7.08 0.69 12.18
C ALA A 130 -7.65 -0.43 13.07
N LEU A 131 -7.05 -0.65 14.26
CA LEU A 131 -7.57 -1.62 15.23
C LEU A 131 -8.92 -1.20 15.83
N ARG A 132 -9.20 0.10 15.96
CA ARG A 132 -10.51 0.59 16.39
C ARG A 132 -11.61 0.18 15.41
N VAL A 133 -11.41 0.45 14.13
CA VAL A 133 -12.42 0.16 13.09
C VAL A 133 -12.55 -1.31 12.75
N LEU A 134 -11.49 -2.11 12.95
CA LEU A 134 -11.54 -3.55 12.71
C LEU A 134 -12.52 -4.25 13.64
N ALA A 135 -13.34 -5.13 13.10
CA ALA A 135 -14.14 -6.09 13.85
C ALA A 135 -13.23 -7.09 14.59
N PRO A 136 -13.69 -7.73 15.69
CA PRO A 136 -12.98 -8.85 16.30
C PRO A 136 -12.64 -9.93 15.26
N GLY A 137 -11.39 -10.39 15.21
CA GLY A 137 -10.90 -11.35 14.21
C GLY A 137 -10.50 -10.72 12.85
N GLY A 138 -10.77 -9.45 12.63
CA GLY A 138 -10.34 -8.70 11.44
C GLY A 138 -8.83 -8.50 11.37
N SER A 139 -8.34 -8.05 10.22
CA SER A 139 -6.89 -7.95 9.96
C SER A 139 -6.49 -6.57 9.46
N LEU A 140 -5.35 -6.07 9.95
CA LEU A 140 -4.61 -4.96 9.35
C LEU A 140 -3.45 -5.53 8.52
N VAL A 141 -3.38 -5.14 7.25
CA VAL A 141 -2.32 -5.52 6.31
C VAL A 141 -1.59 -4.27 5.83
N VAL A 142 -0.28 -4.29 5.94
CA VAL A 142 0.60 -3.24 5.41
C VAL A 142 1.54 -3.88 4.38
N VAL A 143 1.50 -3.37 3.16
CA VAL A 143 2.36 -3.80 2.05
C VAL A 143 3.35 -2.69 1.73
N ASP A 144 4.64 -2.97 1.80
CA ASP A 144 5.69 -1.99 1.57
C ASP A 144 6.88 -2.63 0.83
N LEU A 145 7.69 -1.81 0.17
CA LEU A 145 8.89 -2.25 -0.54
C LEU A 145 9.96 -2.78 0.42
N ASP A 146 10.64 -3.84 0.04
CA ASP A 146 11.73 -4.42 0.82
C ASP A 146 13.09 -3.98 0.28
N VAL A 147 13.80 -3.19 1.09
CA VAL A 147 15.15 -2.73 0.74
C VAL A 147 16.21 -3.84 0.80
N SER A 148 15.90 -5.03 1.29
CA SER A 148 16.87 -6.11 1.46
C SER A 148 17.21 -6.86 0.17
N ALA A 149 16.37 -6.74 -0.87
CA ALA A 149 16.53 -7.48 -2.13
C ALA A 149 17.03 -6.58 -3.26
N SER A 150 18.03 -7.07 -4.01
CA SER A 150 18.51 -6.45 -5.25
C SER A 150 17.56 -6.76 -6.42
N PRO A 151 17.50 -5.91 -7.45
CA PRO A 151 18.25 -4.65 -7.61
C PRO A 151 17.56 -3.43 -6.96
N TYR A 152 16.22 -3.48 -6.75
CA TYR A 152 15.44 -2.33 -6.28
C TYR A 152 15.90 -1.85 -4.90
N GLY A 153 16.11 -2.77 -3.97
CA GLY A 153 16.59 -2.44 -2.63
C GLY A 153 17.98 -1.79 -2.62
N ASP A 154 18.86 -2.13 -3.57
CA ASP A 154 20.16 -1.47 -3.71
C ASP A 154 20.00 0.01 -4.07
N TRP A 155 19.04 0.33 -4.93
CA TRP A 155 18.75 1.72 -5.31
C TRP A 155 18.11 2.49 -4.16
N MET A 156 17.16 1.88 -3.45
CA MET A 156 16.55 2.48 -2.25
C MET A 156 17.61 2.79 -1.17
N ARG A 157 18.50 1.85 -0.86
CA ARG A 157 19.56 2.06 0.13
C ARG A 157 20.52 3.17 -0.27
N ALA A 158 20.78 3.35 -1.57
CA ALA A 158 21.61 4.43 -2.06
C ALA A 158 20.98 5.81 -1.86
N ASP A 159 19.68 5.93 -2.03
CA ASP A 159 18.94 7.19 -1.88
C ASP A 159 18.50 7.46 -0.43
N LEU A 160 18.29 6.43 0.35
CA LEU A 160 17.83 6.48 1.74
C LEU A 160 18.86 5.89 2.72
N PRO A 161 20.09 6.44 2.79
CA PRO A 161 21.19 5.85 3.57
C PRO A 161 20.92 5.83 5.09
N LYS A 162 19.95 6.59 5.56
CA LYS A 162 19.52 6.62 6.98
C LYS A 162 18.33 5.70 7.27
N TYR A 163 17.73 5.10 6.23
CA TYR A 163 16.61 4.20 6.43
C TYR A 163 17.08 2.91 7.09
N ASN A 164 16.52 2.60 8.25
CA ASN A 164 16.85 1.42 9.02
C ASN A 164 15.73 0.38 8.92
N CYS A 165 15.83 -0.51 7.96
CA CYS A 165 14.87 -1.57 7.70
C CYS A 165 14.63 -2.45 8.94
N SER A 166 15.71 -2.84 9.65
CA SER A 166 15.60 -3.69 10.83
C SER A 166 14.85 -2.99 11.98
N ALA A 167 15.03 -1.68 12.14
CA ALA A 167 14.28 -0.92 13.14
C ALA A 167 12.78 -0.84 12.79
N VAL A 168 12.45 -0.71 11.51
CA VAL A 168 11.06 -0.71 11.03
C VAL A 168 10.43 -2.10 11.25
N GLU A 169 11.12 -3.17 10.91
CA GLU A 169 10.65 -4.54 11.13
C GLU A 169 10.45 -4.83 12.62
N ALA A 170 11.40 -4.46 13.47
CA ALA A 170 11.29 -4.61 14.93
C ALA A 170 10.12 -3.80 15.51
N PHE A 171 9.85 -2.60 14.97
CA PHE A 171 8.67 -1.82 15.35
C PHE A 171 7.38 -2.56 15.04
N PHE A 172 7.21 -3.08 13.83
CA PHE A 172 6.02 -3.83 13.45
C PHE A 172 5.87 -5.12 14.26
N GLU A 173 6.96 -5.85 14.48
CA GLU A 173 6.99 -7.05 15.35
C GLU A 173 6.51 -6.72 16.76
N ALA A 174 7.04 -5.66 17.37
CA ALA A 174 6.62 -5.18 18.70
C ALA A 174 5.14 -4.76 18.74
N GLN A 175 4.57 -4.35 17.60
CA GLN A 175 3.14 -4.07 17.44
C GLN A 175 2.31 -5.34 17.16
N GLY A 176 2.90 -6.52 17.16
CA GLY A 176 2.21 -7.81 16.96
C GLY A 176 1.92 -8.16 15.50
N PHE A 177 2.68 -7.61 14.56
CA PHE A 177 2.60 -8.01 13.15
C PHE A 177 3.48 -9.22 12.87
N ALA A 178 2.96 -10.14 12.04
CA ALA A 178 3.75 -11.14 11.36
C ALA A 178 4.26 -10.58 10.03
N LEU A 179 5.53 -10.84 9.70
CA LEU A 179 6.17 -10.42 8.45
C LEU A 179 6.28 -11.59 7.49
N THR A 180 5.85 -11.39 6.26
CA THR A 180 6.17 -12.25 5.11
C THR A 180 6.80 -11.43 4.00
N ARG A 181 7.78 -12.00 3.30
CA ARG A 181 8.40 -11.40 2.13
C ARG A 181 7.84 -12.05 0.87
N VAL A 182 7.43 -11.21 -0.08
CA VAL A 182 6.86 -11.65 -1.35
C VAL A 182 7.77 -11.16 -2.48
N ASP A 183 8.37 -12.11 -3.20
CA ASP A 183 9.16 -11.81 -4.40
C ASP A 183 8.23 -11.67 -5.60
N THR A 184 8.49 -10.65 -6.41
CA THR A 184 7.77 -10.37 -7.64
C THR A 184 8.66 -9.61 -8.63
N ARG A 185 8.10 -9.20 -9.77
CA ARG A 185 8.79 -8.40 -10.78
C ARG A 185 7.97 -7.17 -11.13
N TRP A 186 8.70 -6.12 -11.48
CA TRP A 186 8.14 -5.01 -12.23
C TRP A 186 8.48 -5.18 -13.71
N GLU A 187 7.49 -4.99 -14.57
CA GLU A 187 7.66 -5.08 -16.02
C GLU A 187 7.01 -3.86 -16.70
N PHE A 188 7.76 -3.21 -17.56
CA PHE A 188 7.35 -1.97 -18.22
C PHE A 188 7.06 -2.20 -19.71
N SER A 189 6.07 -1.50 -20.24
CA SER A 189 5.70 -1.56 -21.65
C SER A 189 6.82 -1.07 -22.59
N ASN A 190 7.66 -0.16 -22.10
CA ASN A 190 8.77 0.40 -22.87
C ASN A 190 9.81 1.10 -21.99
N ARG A 191 10.97 1.38 -22.58
CA ARG A 191 12.14 1.99 -21.91
C ARG A 191 11.88 3.42 -21.44
N ARG A 192 11.01 4.17 -22.10
CA ARG A 192 10.64 5.53 -21.71
C ARG A 192 9.86 5.52 -20.41
N THR A 193 8.77 4.73 -20.35
CA THR A 193 7.94 4.57 -19.14
C THR A 193 8.78 4.10 -17.94
N MET A 194 9.65 3.10 -18.15
CA MET A 194 10.56 2.65 -17.10
C MET A 194 11.44 3.79 -16.54
N ARG A 195 12.00 4.64 -17.41
CA ARG A 195 12.81 5.78 -16.96
C ARG A 195 12.02 6.86 -16.25
N GLU A 196 10.79 7.12 -16.70
CA GLU A 196 9.89 8.08 -16.07
C GLU A 196 9.50 7.61 -14.65
N VAL A 197 9.16 6.34 -14.48
CA VAL A 197 8.86 5.74 -13.16
C VAL A 197 10.10 5.76 -12.26
N LEU A 198 11.24 5.28 -12.72
CA LEU A 198 12.48 5.36 -11.93
C LEU A 198 12.83 6.80 -11.55
N GLY A 199 12.44 7.77 -12.39
CA GLY A 199 12.69 9.20 -12.17
C GLY A 199 11.83 9.84 -11.09
N ILE A 200 10.66 9.29 -10.79
CA ILE A 200 9.83 9.75 -9.66
C ILE A 200 10.16 8.99 -8.37
N GLU A 201 10.67 7.76 -8.48
CA GLU A 201 11.03 6.92 -7.34
C GLU A 201 12.38 7.29 -6.71
N PHE A 202 13.33 7.71 -7.52
CA PHE A 202 14.72 7.88 -7.09
C PHE A 202 15.29 9.25 -7.43
N THR A 203 16.35 9.63 -6.71
CA THR A 203 17.15 10.78 -7.13
C THR A 203 17.63 10.61 -8.57
N ARG A 204 17.88 11.73 -9.27
CA ARG A 204 18.31 11.73 -10.67
C ARG A 204 19.52 10.82 -10.93
N SER A 205 20.49 10.79 -10.00
CA SER A 205 21.70 9.95 -10.13
C SER A 205 21.38 8.46 -10.00
N THR A 206 20.55 8.08 -9.04
CA THR A 206 20.16 6.70 -8.81
C THR A 206 19.23 6.19 -9.92
N ALA A 207 18.23 6.97 -10.33
CA ALA A 207 17.36 6.66 -11.46
C ALA A 207 18.16 6.41 -12.75
N ALA A 208 19.14 7.26 -13.05
CA ALA A 208 20.00 7.09 -14.23
C ALA A 208 20.90 5.85 -14.13
N ARG A 209 21.39 5.50 -12.93
CA ARG A 209 22.16 4.26 -12.70
C ARG A 209 21.27 3.03 -12.85
N ALA A 210 20.09 3.03 -12.21
CA ALA A 210 19.10 1.96 -12.31
C ALA A 210 18.71 1.68 -13.76
N ALA A 211 18.32 2.72 -14.51
CA ALA A 211 17.95 2.59 -15.92
C ALA A 211 19.05 2.03 -16.83
N ARG A 212 20.33 2.24 -16.48
CA ARG A 212 21.48 1.67 -17.22
C ARG A 212 21.78 0.22 -16.80
N SER A 213 21.49 -0.14 -15.57
CA SER A 213 21.77 -1.49 -15.04
C SER A 213 20.73 -2.53 -15.47
N ILE A 214 19.56 -2.10 -15.92
CA ILE A 214 18.48 -2.98 -16.36
C ILE A 214 18.66 -3.29 -17.86
N PRO A 215 18.99 -4.54 -18.26
CA PRO A 215 19.18 -4.88 -19.67
C PRO A 215 17.86 -4.96 -20.43
N GLY A 216 16.80 -5.42 -19.79
CA GLY A 216 15.45 -5.60 -20.34
C GLY A 216 14.50 -4.46 -19.96
N LEU A 217 13.24 -4.80 -19.83
CA LEU A 217 12.16 -3.91 -19.38
C LEU A 217 11.58 -4.36 -18.03
N ASP A 218 12.23 -5.30 -17.37
CA ASP A 218 11.79 -5.89 -16.12
C ASP A 218 12.93 -5.99 -15.12
N PHE A 219 12.59 -6.09 -13.85
CA PHE A 219 13.53 -6.37 -12.76
C PHE A 219 12.79 -6.93 -11.54
N ASP A 220 13.54 -7.67 -10.73
CA ASP A 220 13.01 -8.25 -9.50
C ASP A 220 12.79 -7.18 -8.42
N VAL A 221 11.67 -7.33 -7.72
CA VAL A 221 11.30 -6.50 -6.58
C VAL A 221 10.76 -7.41 -5.47
N ARG A 222 11.11 -7.09 -4.25
CA ARG A 222 10.56 -7.76 -3.07
C ARG A 222 9.70 -6.80 -2.28
N TYR A 223 8.58 -7.31 -1.77
CA TYR A 223 7.71 -6.60 -0.85
C TYR A 223 7.73 -7.25 0.53
N ARG A 224 7.56 -6.43 1.55
CA ARG A 224 7.23 -6.84 2.92
C ARG A 224 5.73 -6.76 3.08
N VAL A 225 5.12 -7.83 3.53
CA VAL A 225 3.72 -7.87 3.91
C VAL A 225 3.64 -8.12 5.41
N HIS A 226 3.22 -7.10 6.14
CA HIS A 226 3.01 -7.15 7.57
C HIS A 226 1.53 -7.37 7.84
N VAL A 227 1.18 -8.42 8.58
CA VAL A 227 -0.20 -8.78 8.91
C VAL A 227 -0.38 -8.80 10.42
N ARG A 228 -1.35 -8.03 10.92
CA ARG A 228 -1.78 -8.07 12.33
C ARG A 228 -3.25 -8.41 12.41
N ARG A 229 -3.61 -9.45 13.16
CA ARG A 229 -5.02 -9.80 13.44
C ARG A 229 -5.47 -9.15 14.74
N LYS A 230 -6.65 -8.54 14.73
CA LYS A 230 -7.33 -8.12 15.95
C LYS A 230 -7.82 -9.39 16.65
N PRO A 231 -7.58 -9.59 17.96
CA PRO A 231 -8.11 -10.76 18.67
C PRO A 231 -9.62 -10.89 18.46
N ALA A 232 -10.08 -12.10 18.19
CA ALA A 232 -11.48 -12.41 18.30
C ALA A 232 -11.86 -12.25 19.78
N GLY A 233 -12.94 -11.51 20.08
CA GLY A 233 -13.42 -11.37 21.45
C GLY A 233 -13.63 -12.74 22.09
N ILE A 234 -13.55 -12.80 23.44
CA ILE A 234 -13.93 -14.01 24.17
C ILE A 234 -15.46 -14.14 24.02
N GLU A 235 -15.94 -15.14 23.25
CA GLU A 235 -17.32 -15.56 23.36
C GLU A 235 -17.46 -16.26 24.71
N LEU A 236 -18.12 -15.59 25.66
CA LEU A 236 -18.60 -16.23 26.87
C LEU A 236 -19.75 -17.15 26.46
N ALA A 237 -19.47 -18.44 26.44
CA ALA A 237 -20.48 -19.47 26.23
C ALA A 237 -21.48 -19.51 27.39
#